data_7018652d2cfbb8a79200c09c08ce4934
#
_entry.id   7018652d2cfbb8a79200c09c08ce4934
#
_cell.length_a   1.000
_cell.length_b   1.000
_cell.length_c   1.000
_cell.angle_alpha   90.00
_cell.angle_beta   90.00
_cell.angle_gamma   90.00
#
_symmetry.space_group_name_H-M   'P 1'
#
loop_
_entity.id
_entity.type
_entity.pdbx_description
1 polymer ?
#
loop_
_entity_poly.entity_id
_entity_poly.type
_entity_poly.pdbx_seq_one_letter_code
_entity_poly.pdbx_strand_id
1 'polypeptide(L)'
;NVYGHVIQLKTGEHLPYVTVTVRGTLLSTTTDATGHYYLKNLPIGKYVIEVKAMGYRTATREVETKSQVSQEINFTLTEDAIALDEVVLTANRSQTLRREAPALVNVLDSKLFDQTNAMCMAQGLNFQPGVRTEDNCQNCGFSQVRINGLDGHYSQILIDSRPIFTSLNGVYGLEQIPSNMIERIEVVRGGGSALYGASAIGGTINVITKEPVRNSAELS
;
A
#
# COMPACT_ATOMS: atom_id res chain seq x y z
N ASN A 1 13.46 -23.70 -22.27
CA ASN A 1 12.50 -23.75 -21.16
C ASN A 1 13.22 -23.49 -19.83
N VAL A 2 12.52 -22.85 -18.89
CA VAL A 2 13.02 -22.62 -17.54
C VAL A 2 11.98 -23.16 -16.57
N TYR A 3 12.43 -23.86 -15.55
CA TYR A 3 11.59 -24.41 -14.51
C TYR A 3 12.29 -24.27 -13.15
N GLY A 4 11.55 -24.45 -12.08
CA GLY A 4 12.11 -24.36 -10.72
C GLY A 4 11.03 -24.29 -9.67
N HIS A 5 11.43 -23.94 -8.48
CA HIS A 5 10.55 -23.73 -7.34
C HIS A 5 10.83 -22.41 -6.63
N VAL A 6 9.84 -21.94 -5.89
CA VAL A 6 9.94 -20.74 -5.07
C VAL A 6 9.74 -21.11 -3.62
N ILE A 7 10.69 -20.78 -2.76
CA ILE A 7 10.68 -21.10 -1.33
C ILE A 7 10.77 -19.84 -0.47
N GLN A 8 10.24 -19.92 0.73
CA GLN A 8 10.42 -18.92 1.77
C GLN A 8 11.78 -19.09 2.46
N LEU A 9 12.55 -18.02 2.63
CA LEU A 9 13.90 -18.07 3.19
C LEU A 9 13.95 -18.61 4.62
N LYS A 10 13.00 -18.23 5.47
CA LYS A 10 13.04 -18.59 6.91
C LYS A 10 12.58 -20.03 7.20
N THR A 11 11.53 -20.48 6.53
CA THR A 11 10.90 -21.79 6.80
C THR A 11 11.36 -22.86 5.83
N GLY A 12 11.85 -22.48 4.65
CA GLY A 12 12.14 -23.40 3.56
C GLY A 12 10.90 -23.97 2.89
N GLU A 13 9.71 -23.49 3.25
CA GLU A 13 8.46 -23.93 2.66
C GLU A 13 8.29 -23.42 1.23
N HIS A 14 7.72 -24.26 0.40
CA HIS A 14 7.40 -23.91 -0.97
C HIS A 14 6.20 -22.95 -1.02
N LEU A 15 6.32 -21.89 -1.84
CA LEU A 15 5.30 -20.86 -1.97
C LEU A 15 4.41 -21.11 -3.20
N PRO A 16 3.12 -21.47 -2.99
CA PRO A 16 2.18 -21.65 -4.09
C PRO A 16 1.68 -20.30 -4.63
N TYR A 17 1.22 -20.33 -5.88
CA TYR A 17 0.55 -19.22 -6.57
C TYR A 17 1.37 -17.93 -6.65
N VAL A 18 2.68 -18.03 -6.64
CA VAL A 18 3.61 -16.90 -6.81
C VAL A 18 3.73 -16.56 -8.29
N THR A 19 3.67 -15.28 -8.63
CA THR A 19 3.81 -14.82 -10.02
C THR A 19 5.29 -14.78 -10.43
N VAL A 20 5.61 -15.43 -11.54
CA VAL A 20 6.93 -15.46 -12.16
C VAL A 20 6.83 -14.83 -13.54
N THR A 21 7.50 -13.71 -13.76
CA THR A 21 7.43 -12.91 -14.99
C THR A 21 8.80 -12.77 -15.64
N VAL A 22 8.86 -12.79 -16.94
CA VAL A 22 10.07 -12.45 -17.69
C VAL A 22 10.04 -10.97 -18.05
N ARG A 23 10.91 -10.18 -17.44
CA ARG A 23 10.93 -8.72 -17.56
C ARG A 23 11.13 -8.29 -19.02
N GLY A 24 10.33 -7.30 -19.46
CA GLY A 24 10.37 -6.81 -20.85
C GLY A 24 9.64 -7.70 -21.87
N THR A 25 8.92 -8.73 -21.40
CA THR A 25 8.10 -9.61 -22.26
C THR A 25 6.70 -9.79 -21.65
N LEU A 26 5.78 -10.36 -22.41
CA LEU A 26 4.45 -10.74 -21.93
C LEU A 26 4.42 -12.16 -21.32
N LEU A 27 5.59 -12.81 -21.21
CA LEU A 27 5.67 -14.17 -20.68
C LEU A 27 5.63 -14.15 -19.15
N SER A 28 4.61 -14.78 -18.60
CA SER A 28 4.45 -14.98 -17.17
C SER A 28 3.83 -16.33 -16.88
N THR A 29 4.08 -16.84 -15.70
CA THR A 29 3.47 -18.05 -15.15
C THR A 29 3.27 -17.87 -13.65
N THR A 30 2.57 -18.82 -13.01
CA THR A 30 2.44 -18.89 -11.55
C THR A 30 2.96 -20.22 -11.06
N THR A 31 3.44 -20.24 -9.82
CA THR A 31 3.74 -21.52 -9.16
C THR A 31 2.45 -22.30 -8.91
N ASP A 32 2.55 -23.62 -8.99
CA ASP A 32 1.46 -24.55 -8.67
C ASP A 32 1.23 -24.65 -7.15
N ALA A 33 0.33 -25.54 -6.73
CA ALA A 33 0.04 -25.81 -5.32
C ALA A 33 1.24 -26.32 -4.53
N THR A 34 2.26 -26.85 -5.21
CA THR A 34 3.51 -27.36 -4.62
C THR A 34 4.67 -26.37 -4.73
N GLY A 35 4.40 -25.15 -5.20
CA GLY A 35 5.38 -24.08 -5.32
C GLY A 35 6.35 -24.19 -6.50
N HIS A 36 6.04 -25.06 -7.47
CA HIS A 36 6.85 -25.24 -8.70
C HIS A 36 6.30 -24.40 -9.84
N TYR A 37 7.19 -23.94 -10.72
CA TYR A 37 6.82 -23.18 -11.91
C TYR A 37 7.50 -23.71 -13.17
N TYR A 38 6.89 -23.42 -14.32
CA TYR A 38 7.40 -23.77 -15.61
C TYR A 38 7.16 -22.67 -16.65
N LEU A 39 8.24 -22.09 -17.18
CA LEU A 39 8.23 -21.11 -18.27
C LEU A 39 8.57 -21.82 -19.59
N LYS A 40 7.55 -21.98 -20.44
CA LYS A 40 7.66 -22.61 -21.77
C LYS A 40 8.02 -21.58 -22.83
N ASN A 41 8.68 -22.07 -23.89
CA ASN A 41 8.90 -21.33 -25.12
C ASN A 41 9.67 -20.01 -24.95
N LEU A 42 10.60 -19.95 -23.99
CA LEU A 42 11.54 -18.84 -23.91
C LEU A 42 12.49 -18.92 -25.12
N PRO A 43 12.57 -17.89 -25.97
CA PRO A 43 13.57 -17.84 -27.07
C PRO A 43 15.00 -17.87 -26.48
N ILE A 44 15.99 -18.10 -27.34
CA ILE A 44 17.40 -18.02 -26.97
C ILE A 44 17.73 -16.54 -26.69
N GLY A 45 18.34 -16.25 -25.55
CA GLY A 45 18.70 -14.89 -25.17
C GLY A 45 18.97 -14.71 -23.69
N LYS A 46 19.29 -13.48 -23.31
CA LYS A 46 19.44 -13.08 -21.90
C LYS A 46 18.16 -12.46 -21.41
N TYR A 47 17.66 -12.93 -20.30
CA TYR A 47 16.41 -12.49 -19.68
C TYR A 47 16.61 -12.22 -18.19
N VAL A 48 15.78 -11.35 -17.67
CA VAL A 48 15.64 -11.14 -16.22
C VAL A 48 14.31 -11.75 -15.79
N ILE A 49 14.35 -12.79 -14.98
CA ILE A 49 13.17 -13.38 -14.38
C ILE A 49 12.89 -12.65 -13.07
N GLU A 50 11.66 -12.20 -12.92
CA GLU A 50 11.18 -11.49 -11.74
C GLU A 50 10.09 -12.32 -11.07
N VAL A 51 10.22 -12.50 -9.75
CA VAL A 51 9.29 -13.27 -8.93
C VAL A 51 8.66 -12.33 -7.91
N LYS A 52 7.31 -12.28 -7.92
CA LYS A 52 6.50 -11.44 -7.02
C LYS A 52 5.49 -12.28 -6.27
N ALA A 53 5.47 -12.10 -4.95
CA ALA A 53 4.45 -12.66 -4.08
C ALA A 53 4.00 -11.60 -3.07
N MET A 54 2.71 -11.62 -2.70
CA MET A 54 2.18 -10.72 -1.69
C MET A 54 2.87 -10.99 -0.33
N GLY A 55 3.38 -9.95 0.32
CA GLY A 55 4.09 -10.08 1.60
C GLY A 55 5.56 -10.49 1.49
N TYR A 56 6.12 -10.53 0.27
CA TYR A 56 7.53 -10.88 0.04
C TYR A 56 8.23 -9.84 -0.81
N ARG A 57 9.53 -9.68 -0.59
CA ARG A 57 10.38 -8.86 -1.44
C ARG A 57 10.49 -9.48 -2.82
N THR A 58 10.36 -8.65 -3.85
CA THR A 58 10.55 -9.07 -5.25
C THR A 58 11.97 -9.60 -5.43
N ALA A 59 12.08 -10.83 -5.95
CA ALA A 59 13.36 -11.41 -6.32
C ALA A 59 13.56 -11.36 -7.84
N THR A 60 14.77 -11.03 -8.28
CA THR A 60 15.13 -11.01 -9.70
C THR A 60 16.38 -11.82 -9.94
N ARG A 61 16.45 -12.51 -11.10
CA ARG A 61 17.63 -13.28 -11.50
C ARG A 61 17.84 -13.17 -13.01
N GLU A 62 19.07 -12.89 -13.41
CA GLU A 62 19.48 -12.96 -14.81
C GLU A 62 19.68 -14.40 -15.25
N VAL A 63 19.17 -14.72 -16.43
CA VAL A 63 19.19 -16.06 -17.00
C VAL A 63 19.56 -15.99 -18.47
N GLU A 64 20.48 -16.82 -18.91
CA GLU A 64 20.81 -17.00 -20.32
C GLU A 64 20.25 -18.32 -20.81
N THR A 65 19.25 -18.26 -21.70
CA THR A 65 18.64 -19.46 -22.29
C THR A 65 19.46 -19.94 -23.47
N LYS A 66 19.78 -21.25 -23.50
CA LYS A 66 20.47 -21.92 -24.59
C LYS A 66 19.52 -22.84 -25.34
N SER A 67 19.86 -23.15 -26.61
CA SER A 67 19.06 -24.05 -27.43
C SER A 67 18.93 -25.44 -26.81
N GLN A 68 17.71 -25.96 -26.76
CA GLN A 68 17.35 -27.34 -26.37
C GLN A 68 17.73 -27.76 -24.94
N VAL A 69 18.11 -26.82 -24.08
CA VAL A 69 18.43 -27.11 -22.67
C VAL A 69 17.36 -26.49 -21.79
N SER A 70 16.72 -27.31 -20.95
CA SER A 70 15.86 -26.83 -19.87
C SER A 70 16.75 -26.51 -18.67
N GLN A 71 16.60 -25.30 -18.11
CA GLN A 71 17.38 -24.85 -16.95
C GLN A 71 16.51 -24.82 -15.71
N GLU A 72 17.06 -25.31 -14.60
CA GLU A 72 16.42 -25.19 -13.31
C GLU A 72 16.89 -23.92 -12.61
N ILE A 73 15.93 -23.10 -12.18
CA ILE A 73 16.19 -21.83 -11.50
C ILE A 73 15.25 -21.71 -10.33
N ASN A 74 15.81 -21.77 -9.15
CA ASN A 74 15.09 -21.71 -7.90
C ASN A 74 15.18 -20.31 -7.32
N PHE A 75 14.10 -19.83 -6.72
CA PHE A 75 14.02 -18.53 -6.06
C PHE A 75 13.76 -18.71 -4.57
N THR A 76 14.45 -17.91 -3.80
CA THR A 76 14.22 -17.80 -2.35
C THR A 76 13.67 -16.41 -2.07
N LEU A 77 12.45 -16.32 -1.55
CA LEU A 77 11.82 -15.07 -1.19
C LEU A 77 11.99 -14.79 0.30
N THR A 78 12.34 -13.55 0.59
CA THR A 78 12.35 -13.03 1.95
C THR A 78 11.04 -12.30 2.20
N GLU A 79 10.41 -12.55 3.33
CA GLU A 79 9.26 -11.77 3.75
C GLU A 79 9.59 -10.29 3.73
N ASP A 80 8.70 -9.51 3.16
CA ASP A 80 8.83 -8.05 3.21
C ASP A 80 8.31 -7.55 4.56
N ALA A 81 9.19 -7.71 5.56
CA ALA A 81 8.93 -7.23 6.91
C ALA A 81 8.81 -5.70 6.97
N ILE A 82 9.26 -4.98 5.93
CA ILE A 82 9.22 -3.51 5.90
C ILE A 82 7.78 -3.01 6.01
N ALA A 83 6.82 -3.68 5.37
CA ALA A 83 5.40 -3.30 5.51
C ALA A 83 4.81 -3.62 6.89
N LEU A 84 5.41 -4.54 7.65
CA LEU A 84 4.99 -4.91 9.00
C LEU A 84 5.76 -4.16 10.09
N ASP A 85 6.99 -3.74 9.80
CA ASP A 85 7.81 -2.92 10.70
C ASP A 85 7.56 -1.42 10.53
N GLU A 86 6.59 -1.05 9.69
CA GLU A 86 6.14 0.32 9.55
C GLU A 86 5.60 0.85 10.87
N VAL A 87 6.09 2.03 11.26
CA VAL A 87 5.66 2.69 12.48
C VAL A 87 4.38 3.47 12.21
N VAL A 88 3.35 3.22 13.00
CA VAL A 88 2.06 3.92 12.94
C VAL A 88 1.81 4.70 14.22
N LEU A 89 1.13 5.83 14.08
CA LEU A 89 0.83 6.76 15.19
C LEU A 89 -0.64 6.70 15.62
N THR A 90 -1.53 6.33 14.71
CA THR A 90 -2.97 6.51 14.90
C THR A 90 -3.60 5.50 15.85
N ALA A 91 -3.02 4.31 15.99
CA ALA A 91 -3.63 3.24 16.77
C ALA A 91 -3.70 3.52 18.29
N ASN A 92 -2.72 4.24 18.85
CA ASN A 92 -2.60 4.51 20.29
C ASN A 92 -1.99 5.88 20.65
N ARG A 93 -1.93 6.80 19.69
CA ARG A 93 -1.31 8.15 19.79
C ARG A 93 0.19 8.13 20.10
N SER A 94 0.85 6.98 19.97
CA SER A 94 2.29 6.84 20.11
C SER A 94 2.85 6.05 18.94
N GLN A 95 4.14 6.22 18.68
CA GLN A 95 4.83 5.44 17.67
C GLN A 95 4.83 3.96 18.07
N THR A 96 4.19 3.14 17.27
CA THR A 96 4.07 1.70 17.49
C THR A 96 4.28 0.97 16.17
N LEU A 97 4.93 -0.17 16.21
CA LEU A 97 5.01 -1.01 15.02
C LEU A 97 3.61 -1.44 14.59
N ARG A 98 3.32 -1.36 13.31
CA ARG A 98 2.00 -1.70 12.76
C ARG A 98 1.51 -3.07 13.19
N ARG A 99 2.40 -4.06 13.29
CA ARG A 99 2.09 -5.42 13.76
C ARG A 99 1.69 -5.51 15.23
N GLU A 100 2.12 -4.52 16.05
CA GLU A 100 1.86 -4.45 17.49
C GLU A 100 0.73 -3.49 17.82
N ALA A 101 0.19 -2.82 16.81
CA ALA A 101 -0.89 -1.87 16.97
C ALA A 101 -2.17 -2.57 17.45
N PRO A 102 -2.87 -2.03 18.45
CA PRO A 102 -4.09 -2.64 19.00
C PRO A 102 -5.27 -2.60 18.02
N ALA A 103 -5.17 -1.83 16.95
CA ALA A 103 -6.16 -1.72 15.89
C ALA A 103 -5.51 -1.93 14.53
N LEU A 104 -6.28 -2.43 13.55
CA LEU A 104 -5.81 -2.59 12.19
C LEU A 104 -5.63 -1.23 11.54
N VAL A 105 -4.39 -0.84 11.30
CA VAL A 105 -4.02 0.38 10.60
C VAL A 105 -3.68 0.08 9.15
N ASN A 106 -4.40 0.69 8.23
CA ASN A 106 -4.04 0.71 6.83
C ASN A 106 -3.24 1.97 6.54
N VAL A 107 -2.15 1.82 5.79
CA VAL A 107 -1.27 2.93 5.43
C VAL A 107 -1.29 3.12 3.93
N LEU A 108 -1.47 4.37 3.50
CA LEU A 108 -1.36 4.81 2.11
C LEU A 108 -0.08 5.64 2.01
N ASP A 109 0.90 5.13 1.29
CA ASP A 109 2.18 5.77 1.05
C ASP A 109 2.06 6.92 0.03
N SER A 110 3.01 7.87 0.08
CA SER A 110 3.17 8.90 -0.95
C SER A 110 3.30 8.33 -2.37
N LYS A 111 3.88 7.14 -2.52
CA LYS A 111 4.00 6.44 -3.80
C LYS A 111 2.66 6.13 -4.46
N LEU A 112 1.62 5.88 -3.66
CA LEU A 112 0.27 5.66 -4.19
C LEU A 112 -0.25 6.92 -4.89
N PHE A 113 -0.02 8.09 -4.30
CA PHE A 113 -0.42 9.37 -4.88
C PHE A 113 0.29 9.63 -6.21
N ASP A 114 1.59 9.32 -6.28
CA ASP A 114 2.38 9.45 -7.51
C ASP A 114 1.89 8.49 -8.60
N GLN A 115 1.59 7.24 -8.24
CA GLN A 115 1.12 6.22 -9.19
C GLN A 115 -0.29 6.47 -9.71
N THR A 116 -1.14 7.09 -8.90
CA THR A 116 -2.54 7.37 -9.24
C THR A 116 -2.77 8.77 -9.76
N ASN A 117 -1.73 9.61 -9.81
CA ASN A 117 -1.81 11.05 -10.11
C ASN A 117 -2.84 11.77 -9.23
N ALA A 118 -2.99 11.35 -7.98
CA ALA A 118 -3.88 11.98 -7.04
C ALA A 118 -3.28 13.31 -6.55
N MET A 119 -3.95 14.42 -6.85
CA MET A 119 -3.44 15.76 -6.52
C MET A 119 -3.69 16.15 -5.05
N CYS A 120 -4.69 15.54 -4.41
CA CYS A 120 -5.08 15.86 -3.04
C CYS A 120 -5.43 14.62 -2.23
N MET A 121 -5.53 14.80 -0.90
CA MET A 121 -5.89 13.77 0.05
C MET A 121 -7.20 13.04 -0.32
N ALA A 122 -8.23 13.79 -0.71
CA ALA A 122 -9.55 13.24 -1.02
C ALA A 122 -9.49 12.20 -2.15
N GLN A 123 -8.70 12.49 -3.20
CA GLN A 123 -8.53 11.58 -4.33
C GLN A 123 -7.78 10.30 -3.90
N GLY A 124 -6.72 10.43 -3.11
CA GLY A 124 -5.94 9.29 -2.62
C GLY A 124 -6.74 8.34 -1.74
N LEU A 125 -7.64 8.87 -0.90
CA LEU A 125 -8.49 8.07 -0.01
C LEU A 125 -9.45 7.14 -0.75
N ASN A 126 -9.86 7.46 -1.96
CA ASN A 126 -10.75 6.59 -2.76
C ASN A 126 -10.09 5.25 -3.15
N PHE A 127 -8.77 5.15 -3.09
CA PHE A 127 -8.05 3.90 -3.32
C PHE A 127 -7.97 3.01 -2.08
N GLN A 128 -8.47 3.50 -0.93
CA GLN A 128 -8.49 2.72 0.31
C GLN A 128 -9.79 1.91 0.42
N PRO A 129 -9.75 0.57 0.47
CA PRO A 129 -10.94 -0.25 0.65
C PRO A 129 -11.73 0.14 1.90
N GLY A 130 -13.05 0.33 1.75
CA GLY A 130 -13.96 0.72 2.83
C GLY A 130 -13.93 2.21 3.19
N VAL A 131 -13.20 3.03 2.43
CA VAL A 131 -13.22 4.49 2.51
C VAL A 131 -13.73 5.06 1.20
N ARG A 132 -14.59 6.05 1.27
CA ARG A 132 -15.13 6.75 0.11
C ARG A 132 -15.24 8.23 0.39
N THR A 133 -14.76 9.04 -0.54
CA THR A 133 -15.01 10.48 -0.54
C THR A 133 -16.24 10.77 -1.39
N GLU A 134 -17.16 11.55 -0.87
CA GLU A 134 -18.39 11.98 -1.56
C GLU A 134 -18.45 13.49 -1.60
N ASP A 135 -18.65 14.02 -2.80
CA ASP A 135 -18.87 15.45 -3.03
C ASP A 135 -20.39 15.70 -3.09
N ASN A 136 -20.96 16.18 -2.00
CA ASN A 136 -22.39 16.36 -1.88
C ASN A 136 -22.93 17.65 -2.53
N CYS A 137 -22.05 18.58 -2.88
CA CYS A 137 -22.43 19.81 -3.56
C CYS A 137 -21.30 20.28 -4.46
N GLN A 138 -21.47 20.18 -5.77
CA GLN A 138 -20.46 20.61 -6.76
C GLN A 138 -20.14 22.12 -6.69
N ASN A 139 -21.09 22.94 -6.23
CA ASN A 139 -20.89 24.40 -6.12
C ASN A 139 -20.32 24.85 -4.78
N CYS A 140 -20.35 24.00 -3.74
CA CYS A 140 -19.99 24.41 -2.38
C CYS A 140 -18.65 23.81 -1.91
N GLY A 141 -18.03 22.90 -2.69
CA GLY A 141 -16.84 22.19 -2.27
C GLY A 141 -17.05 21.32 -1.00
N PHE A 142 -18.26 20.77 -0.87
CA PHE A 142 -18.65 19.98 0.28
C PHE A 142 -18.25 18.53 0.07
N SER A 143 -17.07 18.17 0.51
CA SER A 143 -16.56 16.79 0.47
C SER A 143 -16.63 16.16 1.85
N GLN A 144 -17.12 14.94 1.95
CA GLN A 144 -17.09 14.17 3.19
C GLN A 144 -16.46 12.80 2.95
N VAL A 145 -15.80 12.27 3.98
CA VAL A 145 -15.23 10.94 3.95
C VAL A 145 -16.11 9.98 4.72
N ARG A 146 -16.58 8.94 4.05
CA ARG A 146 -17.32 7.84 4.65
C ARG A 146 -16.41 6.66 4.89
N ILE A 147 -16.43 6.12 6.11
CA ILE A 147 -15.72 4.89 6.48
C ILE A 147 -16.76 3.80 6.70
N ASN A 148 -16.64 2.68 6.00
CA ASN A 148 -17.58 1.55 6.06
C ASN A 148 -19.05 1.93 5.82
N GLY A 149 -19.28 2.96 5.00
CA GLY A 149 -20.62 3.47 4.68
C GLY A 149 -21.26 4.38 5.74
N LEU A 150 -20.59 4.61 6.87
CA LEU A 150 -21.06 5.55 7.89
C LEU A 150 -20.88 6.99 7.41
N ASP A 151 -21.78 7.87 7.88
CA ASP A 151 -21.74 9.29 7.55
C ASP A 151 -20.43 9.95 7.99
N GLY A 152 -19.99 10.98 7.25
CA GLY A 152 -18.73 11.69 7.50
C GLY A 152 -18.58 12.27 8.91
N HIS A 153 -19.69 12.53 9.62
CA HIS A 153 -19.68 12.95 11.03
C HIS A 153 -19.04 11.93 11.99
N TYR A 154 -19.02 10.65 11.58
CA TYR A 154 -18.43 9.55 12.35
C TYR A 154 -17.00 9.22 11.93
N SER A 155 -16.43 10.01 11.03
CA SER A 155 -15.07 9.86 10.53
C SER A 155 -14.19 10.98 11.07
N GLN A 156 -13.30 10.68 12.02
CA GLN A 156 -12.39 11.67 12.59
C GLN A 156 -11.17 11.85 11.71
N ILE A 157 -10.90 13.09 11.30
CA ILE A 157 -9.72 13.44 10.52
C ILE A 157 -8.70 14.14 11.42
N LEU A 158 -7.45 13.70 11.30
CA LEU A 158 -6.31 14.23 12.04
C LEU A 158 -5.23 14.69 11.05
N ILE A 159 -4.46 15.69 11.45
CA ILE A 159 -3.18 16.05 10.83
C ILE A 159 -2.13 15.93 11.93
N ASP A 160 -1.10 15.12 11.69
CA ASP A 160 -0.03 14.84 12.65
C ASP A 160 -0.57 14.51 14.06
N SER A 161 -1.58 13.62 14.08
CA SER A 161 -2.27 13.17 15.31
C SER A 161 -3.09 14.25 16.02
N ARG A 162 -3.28 15.42 15.43
CA ARG A 162 -4.11 16.51 15.97
C ARG A 162 -5.45 16.54 15.27
N PRO A 163 -6.58 16.46 15.99
CA PRO A 163 -7.89 16.52 15.35
C PRO A 163 -8.09 17.86 14.66
N ILE A 164 -8.60 17.82 13.44
CA ILE A 164 -9.09 19.02 12.77
C ILE A 164 -10.45 19.31 13.38
N PHE A 165 -10.47 20.30 14.30
CA PHE A 165 -11.70 20.73 14.93
C PHE A 165 -12.44 21.65 13.98
N THR A 166 -13.48 21.15 13.35
CA THR A 166 -14.77 21.82 13.15
C THR A 166 -15.70 20.91 12.38
N SER A 167 -16.97 20.96 12.70
CA SER A 167 -18.05 20.43 11.85
C SER A 167 -18.04 21.01 10.43
N LEU A 168 -17.44 22.17 10.23
CA LEU A 168 -17.24 22.83 8.94
C LEU A 168 -15.91 22.41 8.24
N ASN A 169 -14.80 22.30 8.97
CA ASN A 169 -13.49 21.98 8.36
C ASN A 169 -13.34 20.48 8.01
N GLY A 170 -14.08 19.60 8.66
CA GLY A 170 -14.15 18.19 8.26
C GLY A 170 -14.84 17.99 6.91
N VAL A 171 -15.47 19.05 6.42
CA VAL A 171 -16.23 19.08 5.18
C VAL A 171 -15.55 19.93 4.10
N TYR A 172 -14.93 21.04 4.51
CA TYR A 172 -14.26 21.98 3.62
C TYR A 172 -12.75 21.95 3.85
N GLY A 173 -12.00 21.11 3.34
CA GLY A 173 -10.55 21.16 3.56
C GLY A 173 -9.80 19.93 3.10
N LEU A 174 -10.52 18.88 2.78
CA LEU A 174 -9.90 17.62 2.33
C LEU A 174 -9.21 17.78 0.98
N GLU A 175 -9.76 18.65 0.13
CA GLU A 175 -9.18 18.98 -1.17
C GLU A 175 -8.00 19.96 -1.07
N GLN A 176 -7.90 20.67 0.07
CA GLN A 176 -6.85 21.67 0.28
C GLN A 176 -5.55 21.07 0.82
N ILE A 177 -5.55 19.76 1.17
CA ILE A 177 -4.33 19.07 1.57
C ILE A 177 -3.69 18.48 0.32
N PRO A 178 -2.66 19.13 -0.24
CA PRO A 178 -2.03 18.69 -1.48
C PRO A 178 -1.17 17.45 -1.23
N SER A 179 -1.13 16.55 -2.19
CA SER A 179 -0.42 15.27 -2.09
C SER A 179 1.08 15.42 -1.82
N ASN A 180 1.70 16.50 -2.31
CA ASN A 180 3.11 16.77 -2.11
C ASN A 180 3.51 17.04 -0.65
N MET A 181 2.56 17.46 0.21
CA MET A 181 2.78 17.63 1.65
C MET A 181 2.59 16.34 2.44
N ILE A 182 1.99 15.33 1.85
CA ILE A 182 1.65 14.08 2.54
C ILE A 182 2.84 13.11 2.48
N GLU A 183 3.29 12.65 3.65
CA GLU A 183 4.23 11.54 3.74
C GLU A 183 3.49 10.21 3.62
N ARG A 184 2.45 10.05 4.43
CA ARG A 184 1.54 8.89 4.41
C ARG A 184 0.20 9.24 5.04
N ILE A 185 -0.82 8.45 4.76
CA ILE A 185 -2.11 8.52 5.45
C ILE A 185 -2.33 7.20 6.19
N GLU A 186 -2.64 7.30 7.47
CA GLU A 186 -2.99 6.17 8.31
C GLU A 186 -4.51 6.12 8.52
N VAL A 187 -5.13 4.98 8.18
CA VAL A 187 -6.58 4.78 8.31
C VAL A 187 -6.85 3.67 9.30
N VAL A 188 -7.51 4.00 10.39
CA VAL A 188 -8.04 3.05 11.39
C VAL A 188 -9.54 2.97 11.20
N ARG A 189 -10.06 1.79 10.88
CA ARG A 189 -11.48 1.56 10.68
C ARG A 189 -12.13 1.03 11.95
N GLY A 190 -13.15 1.73 12.43
CA GLY A 190 -13.82 1.39 13.69
C GLY A 190 -12.97 1.65 14.94
N GLY A 191 -13.55 1.56 16.11
CA GLY A 191 -12.82 1.54 17.38
C GLY A 191 -12.05 2.78 17.80
N GLY A 192 -12.07 3.86 17.01
CA GLY A 192 -11.32 5.08 17.31
C GLY A 192 -11.93 5.95 18.42
N SER A 193 -13.18 5.70 18.80
CA SER A 193 -13.92 6.54 19.73
C SER A 193 -13.31 6.63 21.14
N ALA A 194 -12.62 5.58 21.58
CA ALA A 194 -11.94 5.57 22.88
C ALA A 194 -10.78 6.57 22.94
N LEU A 195 -10.10 6.81 21.82
CA LEU A 195 -8.93 7.68 21.73
C LEU A 195 -9.28 9.09 21.23
N TYR A 196 -10.23 9.17 20.28
CA TYR A 196 -10.49 10.38 19.51
C TYR A 196 -11.91 10.92 19.70
N GLY A 197 -12.73 10.29 20.54
CA GLY A 197 -14.07 10.74 20.88
C GLY A 197 -15.17 10.22 19.95
N ALA A 198 -16.40 10.71 20.14
CA ALA A 198 -17.60 10.25 19.45
C ALA A 198 -17.54 10.41 17.91
N SER A 199 -16.77 11.38 17.42
CA SER A 199 -16.59 11.60 15.98
C SER A 199 -15.79 10.49 15.29
N ALA A 200 -15.15 9.59 16.04
CA ALA A 200 -14.32 8.51 15.51
C ALA A 200 -15.00 7.12 15.58
N ILE A 201 -16.32 7.08 15.65
CA ILE A 201 -17.08 5.80 15.69
C ILE A 201 -16.87 4.99 14.42
N GLY A 202 -16.89 5.64 13.26
CA GLY A 202 -16.65 5.02 11.96
C GLY A 202 -15.20 4.69 11.73
N GLY A 203 -14.32 5.49 12.28
CA GLY A 203 -12.86 5.36 12.17
C GLY A 203 -12.13 6.69 12.24
N THR A 204 -10.82 6.60 12.09
CA THR A 204 -9.91 7.74 12.15
C THR A 204 -9.01 7.73 10.92
N ILE A 205 -8.83 8.89 10.31
CA ILE A 205 -7.90 9.14 9.21
C ILE A 205 -6.87 10.14 9.71
N ASN A 206 -5.61 9.73 9.75
CA ASN A 206 -4.51 10.59 10.19
C ASN A 206 -3.57 10.85 9.02
N VAL A 207 -3.46 12.11 8.64
CA VAL A 207 -2.51 12.57 7.63
C VAL A 207 -1.21 12.88 8.33
N ILE A 208 -0.16 12.18 7.98
CA ILE A 208 1.20 12.46 8.44
C ILE A 208 1.87 13.31 7.37
N THR A 209 2.32 14.50 7.78
CA THR A 209 2.97 15.44 6.87
C THR A 209 4.45 15.14 6.75
N LYS A 210 5.03 15.47 5.58
CA LYS A 210 6.47 15.37 5.36
C LYS A 210 7.21 16.32 6.28
N GLU A 211 8.23 15.83 6.97
CA GLU A 211 9.13 16.70 7.74
C GLU A 211 10.07 17.45 6.79
N PRO A 212 10.17 18.77 6.90
CA PRO A 212 11.07 19.56 6.07
C PRO A 212 12.53 19.35 6.52
N VAL A 213 13.20 18.36 5.93
CA VAL A 213 14.62 18.04 6.23
C VAL A 213 15.59 18.94 5.46
N ARG A 214 15.15 19.54 4.33
CA ARG A 214 15.95 20.40 3.47
C ARG A 214 15.08 21.48 2.84
N ASN A 215 15.69 22.66 2.57
CA ASN A 215 15.05 23.67 1.73
C ASN A 215 14.94 23.12 0.30
N SER A 216 13.74 22.76 -0.13
CA SER A 216 13.42 22.31 -1.48
C SER A 216 12.22 23.06 -2.01
N ALA A 217 12.20 23.30 -3.31
CA ALA A 217 11.02 23.79 -4.02
C ALA A 217 10.63 22.76 -5.06
N GLU A 218 9.37 22.38 -5.09
CA GLU A 218 8.78 21.49 -6.07
C GLU A 218 7.70 22.23 -6.83
N LEU A 219 7.84 22.27 -8.15
CA LEU A 219 6.84 22.83 -9.07
C LEU A 219 6.16 21.65 -9.76
N SER A 220 4.90 21.46 -9.48
CA SER A 220 4.04 20.44 -10.09
C SER A 220 3.01 21.05 -11.02
#